data_5b0b68eb7cb27893d6df4af37a9e84a8
#
_entry.id   5b0b68eb7cb27893d6df4af37a9e84a8
#
_cell.length_a   1.000
_cell.length_b   1.000
_cell.length_c   1.000
_cell.angle_alpha   90.00
_cell.angle_beta   90.00
_cell.angle_gamma   90.00
#
_symmetry.space_group_name_H-M   'P 1'
#
loop_
_entity.id
_entity.type
_entity.pdbx_description
1 polymer ?
#
loop_
_entity_poly.entity_id
_entity_poly.type
_entity_poly.pdbx_seq_one_letter_code
_entity_poly.pdbx_strand_id
1 'polypeptide(L)'
;MKLTINVIMMLLLFVCSATISAQTNEKGYMVAGTVMDEKGETIIGASITVDKDRSKGTATDLDGKFRLQGLFKGEVLTVTFIGYKPYSYKVTMSKENIKIVLEPQVSDLDEVVIVGEGSQKKISLTGAVTTIEPAALDVPATSVSNMLGGNVPGIIAVTRSGEPGSDFSEFWVRGIGTFGANSSALILIDGVEGDMNQLDPADIESFSVLKDASATAIYGARGANGVVVVKTKQGKAGKLRINYKSSITLSESARMPEYCDAYTYALLANEAKLSRGDDPLYSALQLRLFQTGLDPDLAPNTNWRDVILRDRVWQNQHYFSVSGGGTNARYFMSLSMQNKDAVFRPDKSAN
;
A
#
# COMPACT_ATOMS: atom_id res chain seq x y z
N MET A 1 67.44 17.08 51.63
CA MET A 1 66.97 16.88 50.28
C MET A 1 66.79 15.38 49.87
N LYS A 2 67.64 14.44 50.29
CA LYS A 2 67.46 12.99 49.98
C LYS A 2 66.36 12.31 50.83
N LEU A 3 66.12 12.80 52.09
CA LEU A 3 65.07 12.19 52.93
C LEU A 3 63.66 12.54 52.52
N THR A 4 63.44 13.74 51.99
CA THR A 4 62.13 14.22 51.49
C THR A 4 61.70 13.53 50.19
N ILE A 5 62.66 13.20 49.34
CA ILE A 5 62.41 12.48 48.07
C ILE A 5 61.99 11.04 48.35
N ASN A 6 62.61 10.37 49.32
CA ASN A 6 62.25 9.00 49.70
C ASN A 6 60.85 8.88 50.33
N VAL A 7 60.46 9.90 51.14
CA VAL A 7 59.13 9.97 51.75
C VAL A 7 58.05 10.20 50.68
N ILE A 8 58.31 11.07 49.69
CA ILE A 8 57.37 11.29 48.55
C ILE A 8 57.25 10.06 47.65
N MET A 9 58.40 9.37 47.44
CA MET A 9 58.39 8.15 46.64
C MET A 9 57.66 6.98 47.35
N MET A 10 57.77 6.91 48.68
CA MET A 10 57.04 5.93 49.48
C MET A 10 55.56 6.24 49.59
N LEU A 11 55.15 7.52 49.59
CA LEU A 11 53.76 7.97 49.52
C LEU A 11 53.14 7.72 48.17
N LEU A 12 53.91 7.91 47.08
CA LEU A 12 53.47 7.58 45.70
C LEU A 12 53.30 6.08 45.50
N LEU A 13 54.14 5.25 46.07
CA LEU A 13 53.98 3.79 46.05
C LEU A 13 52.80 3.32 46.87
N PHE A 14 52.43 4.02 47.94
CA PHE A 14 51.25 3.69 48.76
C PHE A 14 49.93 4.09 48.09
N VAL A 15 49.95 5.18 47.35
CA VAL A 15 48.77 5.61 46.54
C VAL A 15 48.57 4.69 45.33
N CYS A 16 49.64 4.14 44.75
CA CYS A 16 49.55 3.21 43.62
C CYS A 16 49.04 1.81 44.01
N SER A 17 49.15 1.40 45.28
CA SER A 17 48.62 0.11 45.76
C SER A 17 47.15 0.17 46.21
N ALA A 18 46.52 1.37 46.26
CA ALA A 18 45.11 1.51 46.63
C ALA A 18 44.14 1.38 45.48
N THR A 19 44.59 1.19 44.23
CA THR A 19 43.77 0.89 43.08
C THR A 19 43.68 -0.62 42.79
N ILE A 20 43.61 -1.45 43.80
CA ILE A 20 43.17 -2.83 43.64
C ILE A 20 41.65 -2.74 43.47
N SER A 21 41.24 -2.79 42.23
CA SER A 21 39.85 -2.93 41.79
C SER A 21 39.14 -3.99 42.62
N ALA A 22 38.15 -3.59 43.38
CA ALA A 22 37.12 -4.49 43.84
C ALA A 22 36.45 -5.06 42.59
N GLN A 23 36.91 -6.19 42.10
CA GLN A 23 36.12 -7.03 41.20
C GLN A 23 34.91 -7.46 42.02
N THR A 24 33.83 -6.70 41.90
CA THR A 24 32.50 -7.16 42.29
C THR A 24 32.23 -8.40 41.46
N ASN A 25 32.31 -9.54 42.10
CA ASN A 25 31.90 -10.82 41.56
C ASN A 25 30.35 -10.77 41.48
N GLU A 26 29.83 -9.98 40.56
CA GLU A 26 28.40 -10.02 40.21
C GLU A 26 28.13 -11.42 39.63
N LYS A 27 27.50 -12.24 40.43
CA LYS A 27 26.99 -13.53 39.96
C LYS A 27 26.08 -13.24 38.75
N GLY A 28 26.55 -13.55 37.55
CA GLY A 28 25.78 -13.33 36.33
C GLY A 28 24.47 -14.10 36.41
N TYR A 29 23.44 -13.53 35.83
CA TYR A 29 22.13 -14.18 35.69
C TYR A 29 22.23 -15.42 34.80
N MET A 30 21.39 -16.40 35.08
CA MET A 30 21.21 -17.58 34.23
C MET A 30 19.81 -17.57 33.65
N VAL A 31 19.74 -17.78 32.34
CA VAL A 31 18.48 -17.92 31.60
C VAL A 31 18.47 -19.31 30.95
N ALA A 32 17.42 -20.06 31.21
CA ALA A 32 17.20 -21.38 30.62
C ALA A 32 15.75 -21.51 30.16
N GLY A 33 15.52 -22.22 29.07
CA GLY A 33 14.17 -22.36 28.53
C GLY A 33 14.08 -23.35 27.37
N THR A 34 12.93 -23.36 26.72
CA THR A 34 12.67 -24.17 25.54
C THR A 34 12.19 -23.26 24.40
N VAL A 35 12.71 -23.49 23.20
CA VAL A 35 12.30 -22.82 21.98
C VAL A 35 11.38 -23.74 21.21
N MET A 36 10.22 -23.23 20.79
CA MET A 36 9.21 -23.98 20.06
C MET A 36 8.58 -23.11 18.97
N ASP A 37 7.90 -23.73 18.04
CA ASP A 37 7.10 -23.06 17.03
C ASP A 37 5.66 -22.78 17.52
N GLU A 38 4.83 -22.15 16.68
CA GLU A 38 3.41 -21.86 16.97
C GLU A 38 2.55 -23.14 17.13
N LYS A 39 3.01 -24.28 16.62
CA LYS A 39 2.32 -25.56 16.71
C LYS A 39 2.71 -26.30 17.99
N GLY A 40 3.70 -25.80 18.74
CA GLY A 40 4.21 -26.42 19.97
C GLY A 40 5.31 -27.44 19.72
N GLU A 41 5.84 -27.56 18.49
CA GLU A 41 6.99 -28.40 18.18
C GLU A 41 8.29 -27.74 18.63
N THR A 42 9.21 -28.49 19.22
CA THR A 42 10.48 -27.98 19.73
C THR A 42 11.46 -27.73 18.58
N ILE A 43 12.14 -26.59 18.59
CA ILE A 43 13.10 -26.17 17.56
C ILE A 43 14.51 -26.54 18.00
N ILE A 44 15.14 -27.47 17.27
CA ILE A 44 16.48 -27.97 17.52
C ILE A 44 17.50 -27.08 16.77
N GLY A 45 18.59 -26.69 17.43
CA GLY A 45 19.67 -25.92 16.77
C GLY A 45 19.35 -24.42 16.60
N ALA A 46 18.33 -23.87 17.27
CA ALA A 46 18.10 -22.43 17.30
C ALA A 46 19.28 -21.74 18.01
N SER A 47 19.81 -20.67 17.40
CA SER A 47 20.93 -19.91 17.93
C SER A 47 20.44 -18.83 18.89
N ILE A 48 20.99 -18.79 20.10
CA ILE A 48 20.71 -17.80 21.14
C ILE A 48 21.99 -17.00 21.36
N THR A 49 22.00 -15.70 21.06
CA THR A 49 23.15 -14.82 21.18
C THR A 49 22.82 -13.59 22.02
N VAL A 50 23.83 -13.00 22.64
CA VAL A 50 23.69 -11.72 23.36
C VAL A 50 24.00 -10.58 22.40
N ASP A 51 23.09 -9.60 22.27
CA ASP A 51 23.23 -8.50 21.28
C ASP A 51 24.52 -7.70 21.45
N LYS A 52 24.93 -7.45 22.70
CA LYS A 52 26.14 -6.66 23.01
C LYS A 52 27.43 -7.46 22.90
N ASP A 53 27.38 -8.76 23.03
CA ASP A 53 28.54 -9.66 22.98
C ASP A 53 28.18 -10.95 22.24
N ARG A 54 28.33 -10.89 20.92
CA ARG A 54 28.01 -12.03 20.02
C ARG A 54 28.92 -13.26 20.26
N SER A 55 29.99 -13.13 21.05
CA SER A 55 30.82 -14.26 21.43
C SER A 55 30.14 -15.12 22.51
N LYS A 56 29.17 -14.55 23.25
CA LYS A 56 28.34 -15.26 24.21
C LYS A 56 27.07 -15.74 23.55
N GLY A 57 26.96 -17.03 23.38
CA GLY A 57 25.79 -17.66 22.79
C GLY A 57 25.73 -19.14 23.09
N THR A 58 24.58 -19.73 22.80
CA THR A 58 24.33 -21.17 22.85
C THR A 58 23.35 -21.56 21.76
N ALA A 59 23.21 -22.85 21.53
CA ALA A 59 22.17 -23.39 20.63
C ALA A 59 21.23 -24.32 21.42
N THR A 60 20.01 -24.49 20.92
CA THR A 60 19.07 -25.44 21.50
C THR A 60 19.50 -26.87 21.24
N ASP A 61 19.29 -27.75 22.24
CA ASP A 61 19.55 -29.20 22.17
C ASP A 61 18.44 -29.93 21.40
N LEU A 62 18.51 -31.27 21.43
CA LEU A 62 17.55 -32.17 20.75
C LEU A 62 16.11 -32.05 21.29
N ASP A 63 15.95 -31.57 22.54
CA ASP A 63 14.65 -31.29 23.14
C ASP A 63 14.22 -29.81 22.95
N GLY A 64 14.95 -29.03 22.18
CA GLY A 64 14.71 -27.60 21.99
C GLY A 64 15.07 -26.74 23.21
N LYS A 65 15.81 -27.30 24.19
CA LYS A 65 16.18 -26.61 25.42
C LYS A 65 17.50 -25.87 25.26
N PHE A 66 17.61 -24.72 25.95
CA PHE A 66 18.85 -23.96 26.05
C PHE A 66 19.15 -23.52 27.46
N ARG A 67 20.41 -23.25 27.73
CA ARG A 67 20.88 -22.67 28.98
C ARG A 67 22.03 -21.71 28.70
N LEU A 68 21.93 -20.47 29.18
CA LEU A 68 22.95 -19.44 29.05
C LEU A 68 23.23 -18.81 30.42
N GLN A 69 24.52 -18.73 30.81
CA GLN A 69 24.97 -18.20 32.09
C GLN A 69 25.86 -16.97 31.90
N GLY A 70 26.09 -16.23 32.98
CA GLY A 70 26.98 -15.06 32.94
C GLY A 70 26.38 -13.84 32.27
N LEU A 71 25.05 -13.71 32.35
CA LEU A 71 24.29 -12.60 31.79
C LEU A 71 24.17 -11.46 32.82
N PHE A 72 24.07 -10.22 32.32
CA PHE A 72 23.84 -9.05 33.15
C PHE A 72 22.43 -8.49 32.99
N LYS A 73 21.95 -7.77 33.99
CA LYS A 73 20.64 -7.13 33.95
C LYS A 73 20.58 -6.12 32.81
N GLY A 74 19.56 -6.26 31.94
CA GLY A 74 19.34 -5.36 30.81
C GLY A 74 19.96 -5.84 29.50
N GLU A 75 20.71 -6.97 29.50
CA GLU A 75 21.14 -7.60 28.24
C GLU A 75 19.93 -8.16 27.48
N VAL A 76 20.04 -8.16 26.16
CA VAL A 76 19.02 -8.67 25.26
C VAL A 76 19.56 -9.95 24.62
N LEU A 77 18.81 -11.02 24.75
CA LEU A 77 19.06 -12.29 24.07
C LEU A 77 18.29 -12.29 22.75
N THR A 78 18.95 -12.50 21.66
CA THR A 78 18.32 -12.68 20.35
C THR A 78 18.36 -14.14 19.97
N VAL A 79 17.17 -14.72 19.79
CA VAL A 79 16.97 -16.09 19.34
C VAL A 79 16.68 -16.10 17.86
N THR A 80 17.48 -16.83 17.08
CA THR A 80 17.34 -16.91 15.62
C THR A 80 17.33 -18.36 15.17
N PHE A 81 16.51 -18.66 14.19
CA PHE A 81 16.50 -19.93 13.48
C PHE A 81 16.12 -19.72 12.02
N ILE A 82 16.63 -20.56 11.13
CA ILE A 82 16.37 -20.44 9.69
C ILE A 82 14.88 -20.63 9.42
N GLY A 83 14.26 -19.67 8.73
CA GLY A 83 12.82 -19.70 8.42
C GLY A 83 11.92 -19.13 9.50
N TYR A 84 12.46 -18.53 10.56
CA TYR A 84 11.69 -17.90 11.64
C TYR A 84 12.14 -16.45 11.88
N LYS A 85 11.23 -15.63 12.36
CA LYS A 85 11.53 -14.25 12.76
C LYS A 85 12.41 -14.24 14.01
N PRO A 86 13.42 -13.36 14.07
CA PRO A 86 14.22 -13.20 15.29
C PRO A 86 13.34 -12.80 16.49
N TYR A 87 13.54 -13.46 17.62
CA TYR A 87 12.85 -13.13 18.86
C TYR A 87 13.83 -12.53 19.85
N SER A 88 13.49 -11.40 20.48
CA SER A 88 14.33 -10.70 21.43
C SER A 88 13.77 -10.82 22.85
N TYR A 89 14.60 -11.29 23.78
CA TYR A 89 14.25 -11.44 25.20
C TYR A 89 15.17 -10.57 26.07
N LYS A 90 14.60 -9.66 26.86
CA LYS A 90 15.36 -8.80 27.78
C LYS A 90 15.56 -9.47 29.12
N VAL A 91 16.80 -9.64 29.53
CA VAL A 91 17.19 -10.25 30.80
C VAL A 91 16.91 -9.29 31.95
N THR A 92 16.05 -9.68 32.89
CA THR A 92 15.72 -8.88 34.07
C THR A 92 16.19 -9.55 35.37
N MET A 93 16.17 -10.88 35.40
CA MET A 93 16.60 -11.72 36.52
C MET A 93 16.92 -13.13 35.99
N SER A 94 17.53 -13.95 36.84
CA SER A 94 17.68 -15.39 36.56
C SER A 94 16.32 -16.03 36.41
N LYS A 95 16.08 -16.74 35.32
CA LYS A 95 14.81 -17.43 35.06
C LYS A 95 15.05 -18.74 34.35
N GLU A 96 14.43 -19.77 34.89
CA GLU A 96 14.42 -21.11 34.31
C GLU A 96 13.04 -21.39 33.71
N ASN A 97 12.98 -22.30 32.76
CA ASN A 97 11.75 -22.74 32.08
C ASN A 97 11.00 -21.63 31.29
N ILE A 98 11.77 -20.76 30.60
CA ILE A 98 11.18 -19.80 29.66
C ILE A 98 10.73 -20.57 28.42
N LYS A 99 9.50 -20.31 27.98
CA LYS A 99 9.00 -20.77 26.68
C LYS A 99 9.13 -19.64 25.68
N ILE A 100 9.91 -19.84 24.63
CA ILE A 100 10.07 -18.92 23.52
C ILE A 100 9.38 -19.55 22.32
N VAL A 101 8.39 -18.86 21.79
CA VAL A 101 7.69 -19.27 20.57
C VAL A 101 8.19 -18.41 19.43
N LEU A 102 8.77 -19.05 18.40
CA LEU A 102 9.22 -18.38 17.20
C LEU A 102 8.10 -18.38 16.17
N GLU A 103 7.85 -17.21 15.58
CA GLU A 103 6.94 -17.05 14.45
C GLU A 103 7.66 -17.40 13.15
N PRO A 104 7.06 -18.20 12.26
CA PRO A 104 7.65 -18.47 10.96
C PRO A 104 7.86 -17.14 10.20
N GLN A 105 9.05 -16.97 9.65
CA GLN A 105 9.34 -15.88 8.73
C GLN A 105 8.86 -16.32 7.35
N VAL A 106 7.72 -15.79 6.91
CA VAL A 106 7.33 -15.89 5.51
C VAL A 106 8.37 -15.07 4.73
N SER A 107 9.32 -15.75 4.12
CA SER A 107 10.30 -15.07 3.26
C SER A 107 9.62 -14.73 1.93
N ASP A 108 10.04 -13.66 1.28
CA ASP A 108 9.60 -13.30 -0.08
C ASP A 108 9.81 -14.45 -1.11
N LEU A 109 10.58 -15.47 -0.72
CA LEU A 109 10.82 -16.69 -1.51
C LEU A 109 9.64 -17.67 -1.52
N ASP A 110 8.71 -17.54 -0.55
CA ASP A 110 7.49 -18.34 -0.47
C ASP A 110 6.24 -17.60 -0.98
N GLU A 111 6.43 -16.41 -1.56
CA GLU A 111 5.33 -15.70 -2.24
C GLU A 111 4.79 -16.58 -3.37
N VAL A 112 3.56 -17.03 -3.17
CA VAL A 112 2.85 -17.88 -4.11
C VAL A 112 2.03 -16.97 -5.01
N VAL A 113 2.36 -17.00 -6.29
CA VAL A 113 1.62 -16.26 -7.32
C VAL A 113 0.63 -17.19 -7.98
N ILE A 114 -0.59 -16.72 -8.17
CA ILE A 114 -1.61 -17.47 -8.89
C ILE A 114 -1.36 -17.30 -10.38
N VAL A 115 -1.15 -18.43 -11.05
CA VAL A 115 -0.94 -18.49 -12.49
C VAL A 115 -1.94 -19.50 -13.04
N GLY A 116 -2.92 -19.01 -13.79
CA GLY A 116 -3.97 -19.88 -14.35
C GLY A 116 -4.85 -20.50 -13.26
N GLU A 117 -5.09 -21.80 -13.38
CA GLU A 117 -5.88 -22.58 -12.40
C GLU A 117 -5.09 -23.02 -11.17
N GLY A 118 -3.79 -22.68 -11.09
CA GLY A 118 -2.89 -23.15 -10.03
C GLY A 118 -2.12 -22.04 -9.34
N SER A 119 -1.57 -22.36 -8.17
CA SER A 119 -0.63 -21.51 -7.45
C SER A 119 0.79 -22.03 -7.66
N GLN A 120 1.72 -21.16 -8.07
CA GLN A 120 3.14 -21.48 -8.20
C GLN A 120 3.99 -20.55 -7.36
N LYS A 121 5.12 -21.03 -6.87
CA LYS A 121 6.07 -20.16 -6.16
C LYS A 121 6.62 -19.12 -7.14
N LYS A 122 6.68 -17.86 -6.75
CA LYS A 122 7.18 -16.74 -7.56
C LYS A 122 8.55 -17.04 -8.18
N ILE A 123 9.41 -17.71 -7.45
CA ILE A 123 10.75 -18.08 -7.89
C ILE A 123 10.76 -19.11 -9.04
N SER A 124 9.69 -19.88 -9.23
CA SER A 124 9.58 -20.87 -10.31
C SER A 124 8.91 -20.34 -11.57
N LEU A 125 8.48 -19.06 -11.55
CA LEU A 125 7.85 -18.42 -12.71
C LEU A 125 8.95 -17.94 -13.66
N THR A 126 8.93 -18.46 -14.89
CA THR A 126 9.82 -18.02 -15.98
C THR A 126 9.31 -16.78 -16.71
N GLY A 127 8.05 -16.39 -16.48
CA GLY A 127 7.41 -15.23 -17.09
C GLY A 127 7.41 -13.99 -16.19
N ALA A 128 7.33 -12.78 -16.78
CA ALA A 128 7.20 -11.53 -16.05
C ALA A 128 5.80 -11.40 -15.46
N VAL A 129 5.66 -11.80 -14.20
CA VAL A 129 4.45 -11.61 -13.39
C VAL A 129 4.71 -10.51 -12.39
N THR A 130 3.83 -9.52 -12.34
CA THR A 130 3.85 -8.47 -11.32
C THR A 130 2.67 -8.69 -10.38
N THR A 131 2.98 -8.98 -9.11
CA THR A 131 1.99 -9.06 -8.05
C THR A 131 2.03 -7.76 -7.24
N ILE A 132 0.86 -7.26 -6.88
CA ILE A 132 0.71 -6.06 -6.10
C ILE A 132 0.00 -6.45 -4.81
N GLU A 133 0.56 -6.00 -3.69
CA GLU A 133 -0.08 -6.16 -2.40
C GLU A 133 -1.25 -5.18 -2.25
N PRO A 134 -2.34 -5.59 -1.59
CA PRO A 134 -3.51 -4.74 -1.35
C PRO A 134 -3.19 -3.43 -0.62
N ALA A 135 -2.16 -3.43 0.22
CA ALA A 135 -1.71 -2.24 0.94
C ALA A 135 -1.24 -1.12 0.00
N ALA A 136 -0.69 -1.47 -1.18
CA ALA A 136 -0.31 -0.51 -2.21
C ALA A 136 -1.52 0.06 -2.97
N LEU A 137 -2.68 -0.60 -2.85
CA LEU A 137 -3.95 -0.21 -3.44
C LEU A 137 -4.89 0.49 -2.44
N ASP A 138 -4.46 0.74 -1.21
CA ASP A 138 -5.28 1.44 -0.20
C ASP A 138 -5.30 2.97 -0.44
N VAL A 139 -5.66 3.34 -1.64
CA VAL A 139 -5.88 4.73 -2.08
C VAL A 139 -7.39 4.94 -2.16
N PRO A 140 -7.93 6.09 -1.79
CA PRO A 140 -9.35 6.40 -1.96
C PRO A 140 -9.68 6.59 -3.45
N ALA A 141 -9.69 5.48 -4.19
CA ALA A 141 -10.07 5.46 -5.59
C ALA A 141 -11.47 4.86 -5.74
N THR A 142 -12.22 5.38 -6.69
CA THR A 142 -13.61 4.99 -6.97
C THR A 142 -13.68 3.61 -7.61
N SER A 143 -12.65 3.22 -8.34
CA SER A 143 -12.61 2.01 -9.16
C SER A 143 -11.22 1.36 -9.11
N VAL A 144 -11.19 0.04 -9.18
CA VAL A 144 -9.94 -0.74 -9.21
C VAL A 144 -9.10 -0.38 -10.43
N SER A 145 -9.72 -0.12 -11.59
CA SER A 145 -9.00 0.26 -12.81
C SER A 145 -8.22 1.55 -12.67
N ASN A 146 -8.71 2.52 -11.88
CA ASN A 146 -8.04 3.79 -11.62
C ASN A 146 -6.78 3.62 -10.76
N MET A 147 -6.73 2.58 -9.94
CA MET A 147 -5.60 2.29 -9.06
C MET A 147 -4.42 1.66 -9.81
N LEU A 148 -4.65 1.12 -11.02
CA LEU A 148 -3.61 0.43 -11.79
C LEU A 148 -2.64 1.40 -12.46
N GLY A 149 -3.12 2.56 -12.89
CA GLY A 149 -2.31 3.59 -13.52
C GLY A 149 -1.23 4.12 -12.58
N GLY A 150 0.02 4.03 -12.99
CA GLY A 150 1.17 4.50 -12.21
C GLY A 150 1.63 3.56 -11.09
N ASN A 151 0.78 2.64 -10.59
CA ASN A 151 1.13 1.71 -9.52
C ASN A 151 1.63 0.35 -10.04
N VAL A 152 1.31 0.00 -11.29
CA VAL A 152 1.67 -1.27 -11.88
C VAL A 152 2.63 -1.08 -13.04
N PRO A 153 3.90 -1.48 -12.91
CA PRO A 153 4.85 -1.38 -14.02
C PRO A 153 4.36 -2.13 -15.26
N GLY A 154 4.32 -1.46 -16.42
CA GLY A 154 3.92 -2.04 -17.70
C GLY A 154 2.41 -2.03 -17.96
N ILE A 155 1.62 -1.36 -17.12
CA ILE A 155 0.24 -0.99 -17.43
C ILE A 155 0.22 0.48 -17.89
N ILE A 156 -0.46 0.71 -19.00
CA ILE A 156 -0.82 2.04 -19.50
C ILE A 156 -2.30 2.20 -19.21
N ALA A 157 -2.67 3.16 -18.37
CA ALA A 157 -4.06 3.46 -18.05
C ALA A 157 -4.42 4.86 -18.50
N VAL A 158 -5.61 5.02 -19.05
CA VAL A 158 -6.15 6.30 -19.52
C VAL A 158 -7.56 6.47 -18.95
N THR A 159 -7.72 7.48 -18.12
CA THR A 159 -9.03 7.92 -17.63
C THR A 159 -9.56 9.00 -18.55
N ARG A 160 -10.64 8.73 -19.28
CA ARG A 160 -11.20 9.66 -20.26
C ARG A 160 -12.15 10.67 -19.64
N SER A 161 -12.80 10.29 -18.54
CA SER A 161 -13.78 11.12 -17.85
C SER A 161 -13.56 11.05 -16.35
N GLY A 162 -13.82 12.15 -15.64
CA GLY A 162 -13.94 12.16 -14.17
C GLY A 162 -15.41 12.15 -13.71
N GLU A 163 -16.34 11.90 -14.62
CA GLU A 163 -17.77 11.87 -14.34
C GLU A 163 -18.14 10.64 -13.53
N PRO A 164 -18.91 10.77 -12.44
CA PRO A 164 -19.38 9.63 -11.67
C PRO A 164 -20.13 8.62 -12.51
N GLY A 165 -19.72 7.34 -12.43
CA GLY A 165 -20.26 6.26 -13.25
C GLY A 165 -19.59 6.07 -14.63
N SER A 166 -18.75 7.04 -15.06
CA SER A 166 -17.94 6.98 -16.29
C SER A 166 -16.47 7.30 -16.02
N ASP A 167 -16.06 7.26 -14.76
CA ASP A 167 -14.71 7.57 -14.29
C ASP A 167 -13.78 6.35 -14.23
N PHE A 168 -14.08 5.31 -15.01
CA PHE A 168 -13.23 4.12 -15.15
C PHE A 168 -12.05 4.39 -16.06
N SER A 169 -10.90 3.82 -15.72
CA SER A 169 -9.74 3.83 -16.59
C SER A 169 -9.78 2.67 -17.56
N GLU A 170 -9.60 2.96 -18.85
CA GLU A 170 -9.20 1.95 -19.82
C GLU A 170 -7.70 1.66 -19.62
N PHE A 171 -7.32 0.40 -19.69
CA PHE A 171 -5.92 0.05 -19.49
C PHE A 171 -5.47 -1.06 -20.46
N TRP A 172 -4.17 -1.05 -20.75
CA TRP A 172 -3.50 -2.01 -21.61
C TRP A 172 -2.23 -2.52 -20.93
N VAL A 173 -1.95 -3.78 -21.13
CA VAL A 173 -0.70 -4.40 -20.65
C VAL A 173 0.34 -4.31 -21.77
N ARG A 174 1.42 -3.54 -21.55
CA ARG A 174 2.50 -3.28 -22.54
C ARG A 174 2.01 -2.63 -23.86
N GLY A 175 0.83 -2.03 -23.87
CA GLY A 175 0.24 -1.39 -25.03
C GLY A 175 -0.75 -2.29 -25.80
N ILE A 176 -1.20 -1.81 -26.96
CA ILE A 176 -2.16 -2.52 -27.81
C ILE A 176 -1.41 -3.53 -28.65
N GLY A 177 -1.63 -4.82 -28.38
CA GLY A 177 -0.94 -5.93 -29.09
C GLY A 177 -1.73 -6.49 -30.29
N THR A 178 -3.02 -6.12 -30.44
CA THR A 178 -3.89 -6.65 -31.49
C THR A 178 -4.52 -5.55 -32.32
N PHE A 179 -4.58 -5.78 -33.63
CA PHE A 179 -5.43 -4.99 -34.54
C PHE A 179 -6.80 -5.65 -34.60
N GLY A 180 -7.84 -4.99 -34.09
CA GLY A 180 -9.19 -5.50 -34.15
C GLY A 180 -10.13 -4.99 -33.08
N ALA A 181 -11.29 -5.61 -32.95
CA ALA A 181 -12.40 -5.16 -32.13
C ALA A 181 -12.15 -5.17 -30.61
N ASN A 182 -11.19 -5.96 -30.12
CA ASN A 182 -10.93 -6.08 -28.70
C ASN A 182 -9.44 -5.89 -28.40
N SER A 183 -9.09 -4.73 -27.87
CA SER A 183 -7.71 -4.36 -27.48
C SER A 183 -7.50 -4.45 -25.96
N SER A 184 -8.53 -4.75 -25.17
CA SER A 184 -8.45 -4.83 -23.71
C SER A 184 -7.77 -6.11 -23.23
N ALA A 185 -7.14 -6.04 -22.05
CA ALA A 185 -6.61 -7.21 -21.37
C ALA A 185 -7.76 -8.11 -20.88
N LEU A 186 -7.51 -9.42 -20.80
CA LEU A 186 -8.44 -10.37 -20.19
C LEU A 186 -8.41 -10.20 -18.67
N ILE A 187 -9.57 -10.03 -18.06
CA ILE A 187 -9.70 -9.88 -16.61
C ILE A 187 -10.33 -11.15 -16.04
N LEU A 188 -9.66 -11.76 -15.08
CA LEU A 188 -10.14 -12.95 -14.38
C LEU A 188 -10.31 -12.64 -12.90
N ILE A 189 -11.51 -12.82 -12.40
CA ILE A 189 -11.85 -12.66 -10.98
C ILE A 189 -12.09 -14.07 -10.43
N ASP A 190 -11.20 -14.52 -9.54
CA ASP A 190 -11.21 -15.88 -8.98
C ASP A 190 -11.29 -16.99 -10.06
N GLY A 191 -10.65 -16.75 -11.22
CA GLY A 191 -10.59 -17.67 -12.35
C GLY A 191 -11.74 -17.52 -13.38
N VAL A 192 -12.71 -16.65 -13.12
CA VAL A 192 -13.84 -16.38 -14.02
C VAL A 192 -13.66 -15.01 -14.68
N GLU A 193 -13.95 -14.92 -15.99
CA GLU A 193 -13.92 -13.64 -16.70
C GLU A 193 -14.99 -12.70 -16.15
N GLY A 194 -14.59 -11.47 -15.81
CA GLY A 194 -15.46 -10.48 -15.19
C GLY A 194 -14.96 -9.05 -15.31
N ASP A 195 -15.77 -8.12 -14.81
CA ASP A 195 -15.43 -6.71 -14.77
C ASP A 195 -14.91 -6.32 -13.36
N MET A 196 -13.64 -5.93 -13.28
CA MET A 196 -13.01 -5.53 -12.01
C MET A 196 -13.60 -4.23 -11.44
N ASN A 197 -14.27 -3.41 -12.25
CA ASN A 197 -14.87 -2.17 -11.78
C ASN A 197 -16.10 -2.39 -10.89
N GLN A 198 -16.65 -3.60 -10.91
CA GLN A 198 -17.74 -4.02 -10.03
C GLN A 198 -17.25 -4.49 -8.65
N LEU A 199 -15.94 -4.65 -8.48
CA LEU A 199 -15.34 -5.05 -7.20
C LEU A 199 -15.01 -3.84 -6.34
N ASP A 200 -15.27 -3.96 -5.03
CA ASP A 200 -14.70 -3.03 -4.08
C ASP A 200 -13.20 -3.35 -3.91
N PRO A 201 -12.30 -2.34 -4.01
CA PRO A 201 -10.87 -2.56 -3.78
C PRO A 201 -10.55 -3.25 -2.44
N ALA A 202 -11.39 -3.02 -1.43
CA ALA A 202 -11.24 -3.64 -0.12
C ALA A 202 -11.50 -5.16 -0.12
N ASP A 203 -12.17 -5.71 -1.14
CA ASP A 203 -12.40 -7.16 -1.27
C ASP A 203 -11.25 -7.90 -1.94
N ILE A 204 -10.29 -7.19 -2.51
CA ILE A 204 -9.17 -7.80 -3.23
C ILE A 204 -8.13 -8.32 -2.23
N GLU A 205 -7.71 -9.58 -2.40
CA GLU A 205 -6.62 -10.20 -1.66
C GLU A 205 -5.28 -10.02 -2.39
N SER A 206 -5.28 -10.23 -3.71
CA SER A 206 -4.09 -10.04 -4.53
C SER A 206 -4.46 -9.70 -5.97
N PHE A 207 -3.55 -9.02 -6.62
CA PHE A 207 -3.67 -8.59 -8.00
C PHE A 207 -2.40 -8.98 -8.75
N SER A 208 -2.55 -9.77 -9.81
CA SER A 208 -1.42 -10.25 -10.61
C SER A 208 -1.60 -9.93 -12.07
N VAL A 209 -0.57 -9.40 -12.71
CA VAL A 209 -0.58 -9.07 -14.13
C VAL A 209 0.40 -9.96 -14.87
N LEU A 210 -0.14 -10.78 -15.76
CA LEU A 210 0.61 -11.67 -16.65
C LEU A 210 0.89 -10.91 -17.94
N LYS A 211 2.17 -10.60 -18.16
CA LYS A 211 2.60 -9.71 -19.26
C LYS A 211 3.22 -10.46 -20.42
N ASP A 212 3.80 -11.64 -20.17
CA ASP A 212 4.54 -12.39 -21.17
C ASP A 212 3.67 -13.47 -21.81
N ALA A 213 3.94 -13.76 -23.08
CA ALA A 213 3.23 -14.80 -23.85
C ALA A 213 3.32 -16.18 -23.20
N SER A 214 4.45 -16.50 -22.52
CA SER A 214 4.59 -17.75 -21.78
C SER A 214 3.62 -17.87 -20.59
N ALA A 215 3.37 -16.76 -19.88
CA ALA A 215 2.44 -16.72 -18.76
C ALA A 215 0.99 -16.67 -19.21
N THR A 216 0.70 -16.10 -20.38
CA THR A 216 -0.66 -15.96 -20.92
C THR A 216 -1.06 -17.10 -21.89
N ALA A 217 -0.14 -18.01 -22.24
CA ALA A 217 -0.36 -19.07 -23.22
C ALA A 217 -1.57 -19.98 -22.91
N ILE A 218 -1.83 -20.23 -21.64
CA ILE A 218 -2.96 -21.06 -21.19
C ILE A 218 -4.33 -20.43 -21.52
N TYR A 219 -4.38 -19.11 -21.75
CA TYR A 219 -5.62 -18.39 -22.11
C TYR A 219 -5.78 -18.23 -23.62
N GLY A 220 -4.85 -18.76 -24.42
CA GLY A 220 -4.89 -18.72 -25.88
C GLY A 220 -4.98 -17.30 -26.43
N ALA A 221 -5.75 -17.12 -27.52
CA ALA A 221 -5.89 -15.83 -28.19
C ALA A 221 -6.47 -14.72 -27.30
N ARG A 222 -7.28 -15.06 -26.29
CA ARG A 222 -7.85 -14.08 -25.36
C ARG A 222 -6.79 -13.46 -24.45
N GLY A 223 -5.70 -14.16 -24.19
CA GLY A 223 -4.56 -13.66 -23.42
C GLY A 223 -3.55 -12.80 -24.18
N ALA A 224 -3.77 -12.57 -25.50
CA ALA A 224 -2.80 -11.87 -26.36
C ALA A 224 -2.49 -10.43 -25.92
N ASN A 225 -3.45 -9.72 -25.33
CA ASN A 225 -3.28 -8.37 -24.80
C ASN A 225 -2.91 -8.34 -23.31
N GLY A 226 -2.44 -9.47 -22.77
CA GLY A 226 -2.18 -9.65 -21.34
C GLY A 226 -3.38 -10.15 -20.56
N VAL A 227 -3.10 -10.67 -19.37
CA VAL A 227 -4.13 -11.20 -18.46
C VAL A 227 -3.95 -10.56 -17.08
N VAL A 228 -5.05 -10.11 -16.53
CA VAL A 228 -5.14 -9.59 -15.18
C VAL A 228 -5.88 -10.60 -14.33
N VAL A 229 -5.22 -11.11 -13.31
CA VAL A 229 -5.81 -12.07 -12.37
C VAL A 229 -6.06 -11.36 -11.05
N VAL A 230 -7.31 -11.23 -10.67
CA VAL A 230 -7.77 -10.67 -9.40
C VAL A 230 -8.22 -11.82 -8.51
N LYS A 231 -7.67 -11.89 -7.33
CA LYS A 231 -8.11 -12.82 -6.30
C LYS A 231 -8.82 -12.07 -5.21
N THR A 232 -10.02 -12.50 -4.86
CA THR A 232 -10.79 -11.89 -3.78
C THR A 232 -10.45 -12.52 -2.43
N LYS A 233 -10.72 -11.78 -1.35
CA LYS A 233 -10.53 -12.24 0.02
C LYS A 233 -11.42 -13.43 0.31
N GLN A 234 -10.84 -14.45 0.91
CA GLN A 234 -11.54 -15.65 1.33
C GLN A 234 -11.63 -15.74 2.85
N GLY A 235 -12.58 -16.51 3.34
CA GLY A 235 -12.70 -16.82 4.76
C GLY A 235 -11.47 -17.55 5.28
N LYS A 236 -10.94 -17.11 6.41
CA LYS A 236 -9.81 -17.75 7.12
C LYS A 236 -10.34 -18.46 8.35
N ALA A 237 -9.75 -19.62 8.67
CA ALA A 237 -10.06 -20.32 9.91
C ALA A 237 -9.66 -19.43 11.11
N GLY A 238 -10.56 -19.29 12.06
CA GLY A 238 -10.33 -18.46 13.25
C GLY A 238 -11.60 -17.86 13.82
N LYS A 239 -11.43 -17.03 14.83
CA LYS A 239 -12.54 -16.30 15.48
C LYS A 239 -13.19 -15.34 14.47
N LEU A 240 -14.44 -15.05 14.71
CA LEU A 240 -15.20 -14.03 14.00
C LEU A 240 -14.41 -12.70 13.99
N ARG A 241 -14.18 -12.14 12.80
CA ARG A 241 -13.58 -10.82 12.58
C ARG A 241 -14.59 -9.96 11.87
N ILE A 242 -14.85 -8.80 12.44
CA ILE A 242 -15.71 -7.78 11.86
C ILE A 242 -14.82 -6.59 11.54
N ASN A 243 -14.91 -6.09 10.32
CA ASN A 243 -14.20 -4.91 9.88
C ASN A 243 -15.19 -3.91 9.29
N TYR A 244 -15.08 -2.65 9.70
CA TYR A 244 -15.84 -1.55 9.15
C TYR A 244 -14.89 -0.41 8.78
N LYS A 245 -14.95 0.04 7.52
CA LYS A 245 -14.18 1.15 6.99
C LYS A 245 -15.16 2.19 6.46
N SER A 246 -14.96 3.44 6.83
CA SER A 246 -15.71 4.57 6.30
C SER A 246 -14.74 5.63 5.78
N SER A 247 -15.03 6.17 4.61
CA SER A 247 -14.20 7.18 3.97
C SER A 247 -15.10 8.31 3.46
N ILE A 248 -14.71 9.53 3.75
CA ILE A 248 -15.36 10.75 3.25
C ILE A 248 -14.28 11.52 2.49
N THR A 249 -14.56 11.80 1.23
CA THR A 249 -13.61 12.47 0.32
C THR A 249 -14.26 13.74 -0.21
N LEU A 250 -13.53 14.85 -0.14
CA LEU A 250 -13.86 16.09 -0.82
C LEU A 250 -12.95 16.23 -2.04
N SER A 251 -13.54 16.29 -3.21
CA SER A 251 -12.82 16.49 -4.47
C SER A 251 -13.06 17.91 -4.98
N GLU A 252 -12.00 18.55 -5.41
CA GLU A 252 -12.01 19.91 -5.97
C GLU A 252 -11.22 19.90 -7.27
N SER A 253 -11.65 20.69 -8.27
CA SER A 253 -10.95 20.81 -9.54
C SER A 253 -9.59 21.45 -9.33
N ALA A 254 -8.50 20.71 -9.58
CA ALA A 254 -7.13 21.17 -9.35
C ALA A 254 -6.73 22.33 -10.27
N ARG A 255 -7.25 22.35 -11.49
CA ARG A 255 -6.94 23.38 -12.48
C ARG A 255 -8.10 23.53 -13.46
N MET A 256 -8.59 24.75 -13.60
CA MET A 256 -9.60 25.11 -14.59
C MET A 256 -9.06 26.25 -15.45
N PRO A 257 -9.34 26.25 -16.76
CA PRO A 257 -9.03 27.39 -17.58
C PRO A 257 -9.88 28.59 -17.18
N GLU A 258 -9.25 29.75 -17.13
CA GLU A 258 -9.94 31.01 -16.95
C GLU A 258 -10.34 31.54 -18.35
N TYR A 259 -11.60 31.83 -18.50
CA TYR A 259 -12.14 32.45 -19.73
C TYR A 259 -12.36 33.93 -19.50
N CYS A 260 -12.13 34.74 -20.54
CA CYS A 260 -12.45 36.14 -20.49
C CYS A 260 -13.98 36.37 -20.47
N ASP A 261 -14.38 37.48 -19.90
CA ASP A 261 -15.77 37.91 -19.92
C ASP A 261 -16.23 38.31 -21.34
N ALA A 262 -17.53 38.47 -21.53
CA ALA A 262 -18.11 38.77 -22.83
C ALA A 262 -17.56 40.07 -23.45
N TYR A 263 -17.32 41.11 -22.65
CA TYR A 263 -16.76 42.37 -23.11
C TYR A 263 -15.34 42.22 -23.63
N THR A 264 -14.47 41.58 -22.82
CA THR A 264 -13.08 41.33 -23.21
C THR A 264 -13.00 40.42 -24.43
N TYR A 265 -13.85 39.40 -24.51
CA TYR A 265 -13.93 38.52 -25.69
C TYR A 265 -14.31 39.33 -26.94
N ALA A 266 -15.33 40.17 -26.86
CA ALA A 266 -15.80 40.99 -27.99
C ALA A 266 -14.74 41.96 -28.47
N LEU A 267 -13.98 42.58 -27.54
CA LEU A 267 -12.84 43.47 -27.88
C LEU A 267 -11.75 42.71 -28.63
N LEU A 268 -11.31 41.60 -28.08
CA LEU A 268 -10.24 40.78 -28.70
C LEU A 268 -10.66 40.19 -30.03
N ALA A 269 -11.94 39.81 -30.17
CA ALA A 269 -12.48 39.32 -31.45
C ALA A 269 -12.48 40.40 -32.52
N ASN A 270 -12.85 41.64 -32.15
CA ASN A 270 -12.78 42.79 -33.08
C ASN A 270 -11.33 43.12 -33.44
N GLU A 271 -10.40 43.12 -32.48
CA GLU A 271 -8.98 43.34 -32.74
C GLU A 271 -8.41 42.31 -33.72
N ALA A 272 -8.75 41.03 -33.51
CA ALA A 272 -8.35 39.94 -34.38
C ALA A 272 -8.92 40.07 -35.81
N LYS A 273 -10.12 40.62 -35.97
CA LYS A 273 -10.72 40.92 -37.27
C LYS A 273 -10.04 42.09 -37.97
N LEU A 274 -9.91 43.20 -37.27
CA LEU A 274 -9.26 44.40 -37.78
C LEU A 274 -7.81 44.14 -38.19
N SER A 275 -7.05 43.34 -37.44
CA SER A 275 -5.68 42.98 -37.78
C SER A 275 -5.53 42.19 -39.08
N ARG A 276 -6.62 41.56 -39.54
CA ARG A 276 -6.70 40.84 -40.83
C ARG A 276 -7.25 41.70 -41.96
N GLY A 277 -7.64 42.95 -41.63
CA GLY A 277 -8.28 43.85 -42.62
C GLY A 277 -9.78 43.55 -42.80
N ASP A 278 -10.39 42.77 -41.91
CA ASP A 278 -11.81 42.46 -41.90
C ASP A 278 -12.58 43.53 -41.09
N ASP A 279 -13.89 43.65 -41.33
CA ASP A 279 -14.77 44.46 -40.49
C ASP A 279 -14.93 43.91 -39.09
N PRO A 280 -15.14 44.76 -38.07
CA PRO A 280 -15.34 44.34 -36.71
C PRO A 280 -16.61 43.46 -36.58
N LEU A 281 -16.51 42.39 -35.77
CA LEU A 281 -17.61 41.43 -35.53
C LEU A 281 -18.71 42.05 -34.66
N TYR A 282 -18.31 42.87 -33.68
CA TYR A 282 -19.20 43.50 -32.71
C TYR A 282 -19.21 45.02 -32.93
N SER A 283 -20.41 45.59 -33.01
CA SER A 283 -20.58 47.03 -33.12
C SER A 283 -20.25 47.79 -31.83
N ALA A 284 -20.03 49.10 -31.90
CA ALA A 284 -19.78 49.91 -30.71
C ALA A 284 -20.97 49.87 -29.70
N LEU A 285 -22.19 49.74 -30.19
CA LEU A 285 -23.36 49.59 -29.34
C LEU A 285 -23.32 48.25 -28.59
N GLN A 286 -23.01 47.15 -29.25
CA GLN A 286 -22.89 45.84 -28.61
C GLN A 286 -21.77 45.80 -27.58
N LEU A 287 -20.59 46.38 -27.88
CA LEU A 287 -19.51 46.49 -26.90
C LEU A 287 -19.96 47.27 -25.66
N ARG A 288 -20.72 48.34 -25.83
CA ARG A 288 -21.26 49.12 -24.71
C ARG A 288 -22.27 48.34 -23.88
N LEU A 289 -23.12 47.50 -24.52
CA LEU A 289 -24.08 46.64 -23.82
C LEU A 289 -23.35 45.56 -22.99
N PHE A 290 -22.33 44.90 -23.54
CA PHE A 290 -21.49 43.95 -22.79
C PHE A 290 -20.77 44.63 -21.62
N GLN A 291 -20.24 45.86 -21.82
CA GLN A 291 -19.53 46.59 -20.78
C GLN A 291 -20.44 46.98 -19.61
N THR A 292 -21.66 47.48 -19.93
CA THR A 292 -22.58 48.01 -18.94
C THR A 292 -23.53 46.97 -18.33
N GLY A 293 -23.73 45.83 -19.01
CA GLY A 293 -24.71 44.81 -18.60
C GLY A 293 -26.17 45.29 -18.58
N LEU A 294 -26.48 46.37 -19.34
CA LEU A 294 -27.82 46.98 -19.32
C LEU A 294 -28.92 46.05 -19.86
N ASP A 295 -28.57 45.20 -20.78
CA ASP A 295 -29.52 44.24 -21.37
C ASP A 295 -28.88 42.84 -21.40
N PRO A 296 -29.08 42.06 -20.35
CA PRO A 296 -28.53 40.68 -20.25
C PRO A 296 -29.07 39.73 -21.32
N ASP A 297 -30.26 40.00 -21.89
CA ASP A 297 -30.87 39.13 -22.90
C ASP A 297 -30.23 39.33 -24.26
N LEU A 298 -29.90 40.59 -24.61
CA LEU A 298 -29.21 40.90 -25.86
C LEU A 298 -27.68 40.78 -25.77
N ALA A 299 -27.10 40.99 -24.61
CA ALA A 299 -25.66 40.95 -24.37
C ALA A 299 -25.33 40.12 -23.13
N PRO A 300 -25.54 38.80 -23.19
CA PRO A 300 -25.32 37.92 -22.05
C PRO A 300 -23.83 37.83 -21.69
N ASN A 301 -23.53 37.85 -20.38
CA ASN A 301 -22.21 37.64 -19.82
C ASN A 301 -22.27 36.46 -18.83
N THR A 302 -22.62 35.29 -19.33
CA THR A 302 -22.83 34.11 -18.51
C THR A 302 -21.56 33.30 -18.40
N ASN A 303 -21.08 33.11 -17.17
CA ASN A 303 -20.06 32.13 -16.91
C ASN A 303 -20.68 30.71 -16.84
N TRP A 304 -20.70 30.05 -17.98
CA TRP A 304 -21.29 28.69 -18.10
C TRP A 304 -20.64 27.67 -17.20
N ARG A 305 -19.37 27.84 -16.86
CA ARG A 305 -18.70 26.98 -15.91
C ARG A 305 -19.39 27.02 -14.55
N ASP A 306 -19.62 28.20 -14.01
CA ASP A 306 -20.22 28.38 -12.69
C ASP A 306 -21.70 27.98 -12.68
N VAL A 307 -22.34 28.00 -13.83
CA VAL A 307 -23.73 27.54 -14.00
C VAL A 307 -23.80 26.01 -13.99
N ILE A 308 -22.89 25.34 -14.73
CA ILE A 308 -22.96 23.92 -15.02
C ILE A 308 -22.18 23.09 -13.99
N LEU A 309 -21.04 23.58 -13.53
CA LEU A 309 -20.13 22.81 -12.68
C LEU A 309 -20.26 23.20 -11.21
N ARG A 310 -19.96 22.23 -10.35
CA ARG A 310 -19.72 22.43 -8.91
C ARG A 310 -18.21 22.53 -8.70
N ASP A 311 -17.77 23.45 -7.87
CA ASP A 311 -16.34 23.59 -7.52
C ASP A 311 -15.89 22.42 -6.64
N ARG A 312 -16.80 21.89 -5.81
CA ARG A 312 -16.53 20.83 -4.84
C ARG A 312 -17.62 19.77 -4.90
N VAL A 313 -17.19 18.53 -4.83
CA VAL A 313 -18.06 17.36 -4.79
C VAL A 313 -17.67 16.45 -3.63
N TRP A 314 -18.68 15.89 -2.98
CA TRP A 314 -18.50 14.97 -1.89
C TRP A 314 -18.66 13.53 -2.37
N GLN A 315 -17.83 12.66 -1.79
CA GLN A 315 -17.95 11.23 -1.93
C GLN A 315 -17.92 10.61 -0.56
N ASN A 316 -18.81 9.69 -0.26
CA ASN A 316 -18.77 8.85 0.91
C ASN A 316 -18.77 7.38 0.51
N GLN A 317 -18.04 6.57 1.24
CA GLN A 317 -17.95 5.14 1.05
C GLN A 317 -17.99 4.48 2.42
N HIS A 318 -18.83 3.45 2.53
CA HIS A 318 -18.94 2.61 3.70
C HIS A 318 -18.71 1.16 3.28
N TYR A 319 -17.76 0.53 3.91
CA TYR A 319 -17.42 -0.87 3.67
C TYR A 319 -17.52 -1.64 4.97
N PHE A 320 -18.23 -2.74 4.95
CA PHE A 320 -18.40 -3.65 6.07
C PHE A 320 -18.02 -5.05 5.64
N SER A 321 -17.22 -5.76 6.43
CA SER A 321 -16.92 -7.17 6.15
C SER A 321 -16.90 -8.01 7.39
N VAL A 322 -17.28 -9.26 7.21
CA VAL A 322 -17.31 -10.31 8.24
C VAL A 322 -16.58 -11.53 7.71
N SER A 323 -15.64 -12.04 8.48
CA SER A 323 -14.91 -13.25 8.13
C SER A 323 -14.71 -14.14 9.33
N GLY A 324 -14.62 -15.44 9.10
CA GLY A 324 -14.37 -16.42 10.13
C GLY A 324 -14.56 -17.84 9.62
N GLY A 325 -14.50 -18.80 10.53
CA GLY A 325 -14.77 -20.18 10.20
C GLY A 325 -13.91 -21.16 10.99
N GLY A 326 -14.19 -22.44 10.78
CA GLY A 326 -13.45 -23.53 11.34
C GLY A 326 -12.62 -24.29 10.29
N THR A 327 -12.24 -25.50 10.63
CA THR A 327 -11.54 -26.41 9.73
C THR A 327 -12.41 -26.88 8.56
N ASN A 328 -13.73 -27.04 8.79
CA ASN A 328 -14.66 -27.61 7.84
C ASN A 328 -15.40 -26.58 6.98
N ALA A 329 -15.61 -25.37 7.50
CA ALA A 329 -16.29 -24.30 6.78
C ALA A 329 -15.64 -22.96 7.13
N ARG A 330 -15.46 -22.12 6.10
CA ARG A 330 -14.94 -20.75 6.21
C ARG A 330 -15.86 -19.84 5.44
N TYR A 331 -16.04 -18.63 5.94
CA TYR A 331 -16.89 -17.66 5.29
C TYR A 331 -16.24 -16.28 5.24
N PHE A 332 -16.50 -15.57 4.18
CA PHE A 332 -16.24 -14.16 4.00
C PHE A 332 -17.48 -13.53 3.40
N MET A 333 -17.93 -12.42 3.96
CA MET A 333 -19.05 -11.63 3.47
C MET A 333 -18.66 -10.17 3.54
N SER A 334 -18.92 -9.41 2.49
CA SER A 334 -18.71 -7.97 2.44
C SER A 334 -19.95 -7.24 1.93
N LEU A 335 -20.09 -6.02 2.34
CA LEU A 335 -21.09 -5.07 1.87
C LEU A 335 -20.42 -3.72 1.71
N SER A 336 -20.48 -3.17 0.50
CA SER A 336 -19.98 -1.84 0.19
C SER A 336 -21.13 -0.95 -0.27
N MET A 337 -21.13 0.29 0.21
CA MET A 337 -22.03 1.34 -0.24
C MET A 337 -21.19 2.57 -0.56
N GLN A 338 -21.32 3.07 -1.77
CA GLN A 338 -20.63 4.25 -2.24
C GLN A 338 -21.66 5.26 -2.80
N ASN A 339 -21.51 6.51 -2.40
CA ASN A 339 -22.23 7.62 -2.95
C ASN A 339 -21.24 8.71 -3.35
N LYS A 340 -21.33 9.16 -4.58
CA LYS A 340 -20.49 10.22 -5.16
C LYS A 340 -21.37 11.25 -5.83
N ASP A 341 -21.24 12.50 -5.43
CA ASP A 341 -21.95 13.61 -6.05
C ASP A 341 -21.43 13.84 -7.48
N ALA A 342 -22.32 14.21 -8.38
CA ALA A 342 -21.95 14.61 -9.73
C ALA A 342 -21.20 15.95 -9.73
N VAL A 343 -20.23 16.09 -10.62
CA VAL A 343 -19.54 17.36 -10.87
C VAL A 343 -20.48 18.36 -11.54
N PHE A 344 -21.41 17.88 -12.37
CA PHE A 344 -22.42 18.71 -12.98
C PHE A 344 -23.53 19.04 -11.98
N ARG A 345 -24.01 20.29 -12.02
CA ARG A 345 -25.19 20.69 -11.27
C ARG A 345 -26.42 20.07 -11.92
N PRO A 346 -27.29 19.39 -11.17
CA PRO A 346 -28.54 18.92 -11.73
C PRO A 346 -29.38 20.12 -12.18
N ASP A 347 -30.05 19.96 -13.31
CA ASP A 347 -31.03 20.97 -13.73
C ASP A 347 -32.16 21.06 -12.72
N LYS A 348 -32.38 22.25 -12.17
CA LYS A 348 -33.45 22.51 -11.20
C LYS A 348 -34.83 22.43 -11.82
N SER A 349 -34.92 22.38 -13.15
CA SER A 349 -36.18 22.29 -13.89
C SER A 349 -36.68 20.85 -14.10
N ALA A 350 -35.89 19.86 -13.70
CA ALA A 350 -36.22 18.43 -13.92
C ALA A 350 -36.94 17.77 -12.71
N ASN A 351 -37.45 18.54 -11.75
CA ASN A 351 -38.28 18.04 -10.63
C ASN A 351 -39.73 18.43 -10.81
#